data_2ea9ccf0ed0286c7790161e1ea140d3a
#
_entry.id   2ea9ccf0ed0286c7790161e1ea140d3a
#
_cell.length_a   1.000
_cell.length_b   1.000
_cell.length_c   1.000
_cell.angle_alpha   90.00
_cell.angle_beta   90.00
_cell.angle_gamma   90.00
#
_symmetry.space_group_name_H-M   'P 1'
#
loop_
_entity.id
_entity.type
_entity.pdbx_description
1 polymer ?
#
loop_
_entity_poly.entity_id
_entity_poly.type
_entity_poly.pdbx_seq_one_letter_code
_entity_poly.pdbx_strand_id
1 'polypeptide(L)'
;MGGINISVSASAVVQLVQKWDRTKNNLEQYRALMALASAKDIELGTGGGQMVAKKASTQILENGFLGALAFAIEPKKGGGFKNPGHQSVFEAVRKYLVGISALKKSPTTEEMMFEASSRSADDLRYITSETVAYMNYLRRFAKPDKDEKAEEAGA
;
A
#
# COMPACT_ATOMS: atom_id res chain seq x y z
N MET A 1 22.16 -7.48 4.27
CA MET A 1 21.78 -6.19 4.86
C MET A 1 20.29 -6.03 4.78
N GLY A 2 19.66 -6.08 5.91
CA GLY A 2 18.22 -5.92 5.97
C GLY A 2 17.84 -4.47 5.82
N GLY A 3 17.13 -4.13 4.80
CA GLY A 3 16.37 -2.91 4.66
C GLY A 3 17.13 -1.58 4.66
N ILE A 4 16.51 -0.60 4.08
CA ILE A 4 16.98 0.80 4.11
C ILE A 4 16.84 1.29 5.54
N ASN A 5 17.95 1.69 6.15
CA ASN A 5 17.90 2.36 7.44
C ASN A 5 17.40 3.79 7.21
N ILE A 6 16.09 3.96 7.30
CA ILE A 6 15.48 5.27 7.09
C ILE A 6 15.67 6.08 8.37
N SER A 7 16.69 6.91 8.39
CA SER A 7 16.95 7.84 9.49
C SER A 7 16.02 9.05 9.50
N VAL A 8 15.17 9.18 8.48
CA VAL A 8 14.23 10.30 8.33
C VAL A 8 13.05 10.10 9.28
N SER A 9 12.71 11.11 10.06
CA SER A 9 11.56 11.04 10.98
C SER A 9 10.25 10.96 10.21
N ALA A 10 9.26 10.26 10.77
CA ALA A 10 7.92 10.17 10.19
C ALA A 10 7.28 11.55 9.99
N SER A 11 7.54 12.50 10.90
CA SER A 11 7.01 13.86 10.79
C SER A 11 7.61 14.62 9.60
N ALA A 12 8.90 14.42 9.29
CA ALA A 12 9.52 15.03 8.12
C ALA A 12 8.90 14.54 6.82
N VAL A 13 8.63 13.22 6.72
CA VAL A 13 7.97 12.65 5.53
C VAL A 13 6.54 13.19 5.39
N VAL A 14 5.78 13.26 6.47
CA VAL A 14 4.41 13.82 6.46
C VAL A 14 4.44 15.28 6.00
N GLN A 15 5.39 16.09 6.46
CA GLN A 15 5.53 17.48 6.03
C GLN A 15 5.81 17.58 4.53
N LEU A 16 6.68 16.72 3.99
CA LEU A 16 6.97 16.70 2.56
C LEU A 16 5.74 16.31 1.74
N VAL A 17 4.98 15.32 2.20
CA VAL A 17 3.73 14.91 1.55
C VAL A 17 2.72 16.06 1.51
N GLN A 18 2.57 16.77 2.63
CA GLN A 18 1.66 17.92 2.71
C GLN A 18 2.07 19.08 1.80
N LYS A 19 3.38 19.23 1.56
CA LYS A 19 3.93 20.27 0.67
C LYS A 19 4.01 19.85 -0.79
N TRP A 20 3.60 18.63 -1.12
CA TRP A 20 3.67 18.15 -2.49
C TRP A 20 2.79 18.99 -3.41
N ASP A 21 3.37 19.44 -4.50
CA ASP A 21 2.74 20.34 -5.45
C ASP A 21 2.89 19.77 -6.85
N ARG A 22 1.76 19.48 -7.50
CA ARG A 22 1.73 18.93 -8.85
C ARG A 22 2.47 19.78 -9.89
N THR A 23 2.57 21.09 -9.65
CA THR A 23 3.26 22.00 -10.58
C THR A 23 4.77 21.92 -10.46
N LYS A 24 5.29 21.50 -9.31
CA LYS A 24 6.72 21.43 -9.01
C LYS A 24 7.29 20.03 -8.90
N ASN A 25 6.44 19.07 -8.52
CA ASN A 25 6.84 17.71 -8.22
C ASN A 25 6.11 16.73 -9.14
N ASN A 26 6.80 15.69 -9.56
CA ASN A 26 6.16 14.66 -10.38
C ASN A 26 5.51 13.56 -9.53
N LEU A 27 4.71 12.72 -10.20
CA LEU A 27 3.97 11.66 -9.55
C LEU A 27 4.87 10.58 -8.93
N GLU A 28 6.02 10.32 -9.55
CA GLU A 28 7.00 9.37 -9.01
C GLU A 28 7.50 9.82 -7.64
N GLN A 29 7.82 11.09 -7.48
CA GLN A 29 8.23 11.65 -6.19
C GLN A 29 7.14 11.47 -5.14
N TYR A 30 5.89 11.69 -5.51
CA TYR A 30 4.75 11.51 -4.60
C TYR A 30 4.59 10.04 -4.19
N ARG A 31 4.71 9.10 -5.15
CA ARG A 31 4.65 7.67 -4.85
C ARG A 31 5.70 7.28 -3.81
N ALA A 32 6.94 7.73 -4.00
CA ALA A 32 8.04 7.42 -3.10
C ALA A 32 7.78 7.97 -1.69
N LEU A 33 7.35 9.22 -1.58
CA LEU A 33 7.04 9.86 -0.29
C LEU A 33 5.91 9.15 0.44
N MET A 34 4.82 8.84 -0.27
CA MET A 34 3.67 8.14 0.32
C MET A 34 4.05 6.73 0.76
N ALA A 35 4.86 6.03 -0.02
CA ALA A 35 5.33 4.69 0.34
C ALA A 35 6.22 4.72 1.58
N LEU A 36 7.11 5.69 1.71
CA LEU A 36 7.93 5.88 2.92
C LEU A 36 7.05 6.13 4.15
N ALA A 37 6.04 6.99 4.01
CA ALA A 37 5.13 7.32 5.10
C ALA A 37 4.32 6.10 5.56
N SER A 38 3.88 5.25 4.63
CA SER A 38 3.00 4.12 4.90
C SER A 38 3.74 2.82 5.24
N ALA A 39 5.03 2.72 4.93
CA ALA A 39 5.78 1.46 5.09
C ALA A 39 5.75 0.92 6.52
N LYS A 40 5.70 1.79 7.52
CA LYS A 40 5.66 1.41 8.93
C LYS A 40 4.30 0.82 9.33
N ASP A 41 3.23 1.21 8.65
CA ASP A 41 1.86 0.82 8.99
C ASP A 41 1.50 -0.60 8.54
N ILE A 42 2.33 -1.20 7.69
CA ILE A 42 2.11 -2.56 7.22
C ILE A 42 2.87 -3.63 8.01
N GLU A 43 3.31 -3.29 9.21
CA GLU A 43 3.89 -4.24 10.16
C GLU A 43 2.78 -4.99 10.89
N LEU A 44 2.20 -5.99 10.30
CA LEU A 44 1.15 -6.76 10.96
C LEU A 44 1.48 -8.24 11.00
N GLY A 45 1.16 -8.86 12.12
CA GLY A 45 1.32 -10.29 12.31
C GLY A 45 2.76 -10.71 12.54
N THR A 46 3.30 -11.56 11.70
CA THR A 46 4.57 -12.24 11.90
C THR A 46 5.80 -11.42 11.52
N GLY A 47 5.66 -10.13 11.18
CA GLY A 47 6.88 -9.55 10.83
C GLY A 47 6.92 -8.24 10.15
N GLY A 48 7.54 -8.04 9.08
CA GLY A 48 7.85 -6.76 8.53
C GLY A 48 6.90 -6.26 7.47
N GLY A 49 6.01 -7.06 6.94
CA GLY A 49 5.06 -6.68 5.91
C GLY A 49 5.56 -6.77 4.47
N GLN A 50 6.84 -7.03 4.25
CA GLN A 50 7.40 -7.11 2.89
C GLN A 50 6.78 -8.26 2.09
N MET A 51 6.62 -9.41 2.70
CA MET A 51 5.99 -10.58 2.06
C MET A 51 4.55 -10.30 1.71
N VAL A 52 3.80 -9.65 2.60
CA VAL A 52 2.39 -9.30 2.38
C VAL A 52 2.26 -8.32 1.22
N ALA A 53 3.12 -7.29 1.17
CA ALA A 53 3.13 -6.31 0.07
C ALA A 53 3.42 -7.00 -1.27
N LYS A 54 4.35 -7.93 -1.30
CA LYS A 54 4.69 -8.71 -2.50
C LYS A 54 3.52 -9.59 -2.94
N LYS A 55 2.89 -10.32 -2.01
CA LYS A 55 1.72 -11.16 -2.30
C LYS A 55 0.54 -10.34 -2.80
N ALA A 56 0.27 -9.18 -2.21
CA ALA A 56 -0.79 -8.30 -2.66
C ALA A 56 -0.55 -7.79 -4.08
N SER A 57 0.69 -7.43 -4.42
CA SER A 57 1.07 -7.05 -5.78
C SER A 57 0.78 -8.18 -6.78
N THR A 58 1.18 -9.40 -6.44
CA THR A 58 0.93 -10.57 -7.28
C THR A 58 -0.57 -10.81 -7.49
N GLN A 59 -1.36 -10.69 -6.44
CA GLN A 59 -2.83 -10.85 -6.53
C GLN A 59 -3.47 -9.81 -7.47
N ILE A 60 -2.98 -8.57 -7.45
CA ILE A 60 -3.50 -7.54 -8.36
C ILE A 60 -3.22 -7.92 -9.81
N LEU A 61 -2.03 -8.42 -10.09
CA LEU A 61 -1.66 -8.86 -11.44
C LEU A 61 -2.46 -10.08 -11.90
N GLU A 62 -2.75 -11.01 -11.00
CA GLU A 62 -3.45 -12.27 -11.33
C GLU A 62 -4.97 -12.11 -11.36
N ASN A 63 -5.53 -11.38 -10.40
CA ASN A 63 -6.98 -11.31 -10.15
C ASN A 63 -7.58 -9.92 -10.40
N GLY A 64 -6.76 -8.94 -10.72
CA GLY A 64 -7.19 -7.56 -10.86
C GLY A 64 -7.31 -6.82 -9.53
N PHE A 65 -7.47 -5.51 -9.60
CA PHE A 65 -7.55 -4.65 -8.43
C PHE A 65 -8.73 -5.02 -7.51
N LEU A 66 -9.92 -5.18 -8.10
CA LEU A 66 -11.13 -5.47 -7.31
C LEU A 66 -11.05 -6.85 -6.65
N GLY A 67 -10.54 -7.87 -7.35
CA GLY A 67 -10.37 -9.21 -6.80
C GLY A 67 -9.38 -9.24 -5.63
N ALA A 68 -8.26 -8.56 -5.77
CA ALA A 68 -7.26 -8.45 -4.71
C ALA A 68 -7.80 -7.66 -3.51
N LEU A 69 -8.52 -6.57 -3.75
CA LEU A 69 -9.15 -5.79 -2.69
C LEU A 69 -10.23 -6.59 -1.95
N ALA A 70 -11.05 -7.36 -2.68
CA ALA A 70 -12.07 -8.22 -2.08
C ALA A 70 -11.44 -9.22 -1.09
N PHE A 71 -10.33 -9.84 -1.47
CA PHE A 71 -9.57 -10.71 -0.57
C PHE A 71 -9.08 -9.97 0.68
N ALA A 72 -8.57 -8.76 0.50
CA ALA A 72 -8.00 -7.96 1.59
C ALA A 72 -9.05 -7.53 2.62
N ILE A 73 -10.28 -7.27 2.18
CA ILE A 73 -11.36 -6.78 3.06
C ILE A 73 -12.33 -7.87 3.48
N GLU A 74 -12.02 -9.13 3.23
CA GLU A 74 -12.87 -10.25 3.61
C GLU A 74 -13.09 -10.26 5.13
N PRO A 75 -14.38 -10.24 5.58
CA PRO A 75 -14.67 -10.12 7.01
C PRO A 75 -14.41 -11.42 7.75
N LYS A 76 -13.93 -11.26 8.98
CA LYS A 76 -13.73 -12.36 9.91
C LYS A 76 -14.96 -12.50 10.81
N LYS A 77 -15.35 -13.73 11.10
CA LYS A 77 -16.41 -13.99 12.07
C LYS A 77 -16.02 -13.42 13.44
N GLY A 78 -16.86 -12.56 13.99
CA GLY A 78 -16.60 -11.89 15.25
C GLY A 78 -15.98 -10.53 15.14
N GLY A 79 -15.71 -10.04 13.93
CA GLY A 79 -15.19 -8.69 13.66
C GLY A 79 -13.77 -8.69 13.10
N GLY A 80 -13.40 -7.60 12.44
CA GLY A 80 -12.13 -7.44 11.79
C GLY A 80 -12.03 -8.15 10.43
N PHE A 81 -10.81 -8.28 9.94
CA PHE A 81 -10.52 -8.85 8.62
C PHE A 81 -9.82 -10.20 8.76
N LYS A 82 -10.12 -11.13 7.84
CA LYS A 82 -9.42 -12.42 7.77
C LYS A 82 -7.94 -12.25 7.42
N ASN A 83 -7.64 -11.25 6.59
CA ASN A 83 -6.30 -11.01 6.07
C ASN A 83 -5.84 -9.59 6.45
N PRO A 84 -5.56 -9.33 7.74
CA PRO A 84 -5.26 -7.98 8.21
C PRO A 84 -4.01 -7.37 7.58
N GLY A 85 -3.02 -8.18 7.22
CA GLY A 85 -1.84 -7.71 6.51
C GLY A 85 -2.18 -7.17 5.13
N HIS A 86 -2.98 -7.89 4.35
CA HIS A 86 -3.44 -7.45 3.03
C HIS A 86 -4.32 -6.19 3.15
N GLN A 87 -5.21 -6.15 4.14
CA GLN A 87 -6.04 -4.97 4.39
C GLN A 87 -5.18 -3.75 4.70
N SER A 88 -4.13 -3.91 5.49
CA SER A 88 -3.18 -2.85 5.80
C SER A 88 -2.48 -2.31 4.55
N VAL A 89 -2.07 -3.18 3.63
CA VAL A 89 -1.49 -2.77 2.34
C VAL A 89 -2.51 -1.95 1.54
N PHE A 90 -3.74 -2.43 1.44
CA PHE A 90 -4.78 -1.70 0.70
C PHE A 90 -5.20 -0.39 1.39
N GLU A 91 -5.06 -0.28 2.70
CA GLU A 91 -5.24 0.98 3.40
C GLU A 91 -4.17 2.01 2.96
N ALA A 92 -2.93 1.59 2.80
CA ALA A 92 -1.87 2.44 2.25
C ALA A 92 -2.18 2.83 0.78
N VAL A 93 -2.63 1.87 -0.02
CA VAL A 93 -3.06 2.11 -1.42
C VAL A 93 -4.20 3.13 -1.46
N ARG A 94 -5.18 3.01 -0.59
CA ARG A 94 -6.30 3.94 -0.50
C ARG A 94 -5.82 5.38 -0.27
N LYS A 95 -4.96 5.57 0.70
CA LYS A 95 -4.39 6.89 1.00
C LYS A 95 -3.67 7.49 -0.21
N TYR A 96 -2.90 6.68 -0.90
CA TYR A 96 -2.20 7.11 -2.11
C TYR A 96 -3.18 7.51 -3.23
N LEU A 97 -4.16 6.66 -3.52
CA LEU A 97 -5.12 6.90 -4.60
C LEU A 97 -6.00 8.14 -4.33
N VAL A 98 -6.41 8.35 -3.08
CA VAL A 98 -7.10 9.57 -2.68
C VAL A 98 -6.18 10.78 -2.84
N GLY A 99 -4.93 10.66 -2.42
CA GLY A 99 -3.94 11.72 -2.52
C GLY A 99 -3.67 12.20 -3.94
N ILE A 100 -3.73 11.32 -4.93
CA ILE A 100 -3.56 11.69 -6.35
C ILE A 100 -4.90 12.01 -7.04
N SER A 101 -6.00 12.03 -6.29
CA SER A 101 -7.37 12.27 -6.78
C SER A 101 -7.86 11.21 -7.77
N ALA A 102 -7.29 10.01 -7.74
CA ALA A 102 -7.81 8.86 -8.47
C ALA A 102 -9.11 8.33 -7.85
N LEU A 103 -9.28 8.54 -6.55
CA LEU A 103 -10.51 8.30 -5.80
C LEU A 103 -11.00 9.62 -5.19
N LYS A 104 -12.33 9.83 -5.16
CA LYS A 104 -12.94 11.07 -4.66
C LYS A 104 -13.31 10.99 -3.18
N LYS A 105 -14.00 9.90 -2.79
CA LYS A 105 -14.51 9.70 -1.44
C LYS A 105 -14.34 8.23 -1.06
N SER A 106 -13.21 7.89 -0.51
CA SER A 106 -12.96 6.54 -0.05
C SER A 106 -12.27 6.60 1.31
N PRO A 107 -13.02 6.97 2.40
CA PRO A 107 -12.44 7.06 3.74
C PRO A 107 -12.10 5.69 4.34
N THR A 108 -12.62 4.60 3.77
CA THR A 108 -12.31 3.24 4.20
C THR A 108 -12.01 2.34 2.99
N THR A 109 -11.40 1.17 3.23
CA THR A 109 -11.15 0.20 2.16
C THR A 109 -12.44 -0.35 1.56
N GLU A 110 -13.51 -0.50 2.34
CA GLU A 110 -14.81 -0.92 1.85
C GLU A 110 -15.43 0.12 0.92
N GLU A 111 -15.33 1.39 1.28
CA GLU A 111 -15.81 2.48 0.42
C GLU A 111 -14.96 2.63 -0.83
N MET A 112 -13.67 2.33 -0.75
CA MET A 112 -12.81 2.23 -1.93
C MET A 112 -13.30 1.14 -2.89
N MET A 113 -13.70 -0.01 -2.38
CA MET A 113 -14.30 -1.07 -3.19
C MET A 113 -15.55 -0.56 -3.92
N PHE A 114 -16.43 0.12 -3.20
CA PHE A 114 -17.66 0.67 -3.78
C PHE A 114 -17.34 1.71 -4.86
N GLU A 115 -16.48 2.66 -4.57
CA GLU A 115 -16.12 3.71 -5.53
C GLU A 115 -15.45 3.13 -6.77
N ALA A 116 -14.45 2.28 -6.61
CA ALA A 116 -13.74 1.67 -7.74
C ALA A 116 -14.66 0.80 -8.61
N SER A 117 -15.62 0.09 -7.98
CA SER A 117 -16.59 -0.75 -8.69
C SER A 117 -17.58 0.07 -9.52
N SER A 118 -17.81 1.33 -9.16
CA SER A 118 -18.75 2.22 -9.86
C SER A 118 -18.10 3.07 -10.96
N ARG A 119 -16.77 3.01 -11.08
CA ARG A 119 -16.04 3.77 -12.10
C ARG A 119 -16.09 3.10 -13.47
N SER A 120 -15.72 3.86 -14.50
CA SER A 120 -15.56 3.32 -15.85
C SER A 120 -14.42 2.31 -15.91
N ALA A 121 -14.41 1.48 -16.96
CA ALA A 121 -13.31 0.54 -17.18
C ALA A 121 -11.96 1.25 -17.34
N ASP A 122 -11.96 2.43 -17.98
CA ASP A 122 -10.74 3.23 -18.14
C ASP A 122 -10.24 3.76 -16.80
N ASP A 123 -11.13 4.25 -15.95
CA ASP A 123 -10.77 4.69 -14.60
C ASP A 123 -10.22 3.53 -13.78
N LEU A 124 -10.81 2.35 -13.87
CA LEU A 124 -10.35 1.16 -13.15
C LEU A 124 -8.95 0.74 -13.63
N ARG A 125 -8.70 0.80 -14.95
CA ARG A 125 -7.35 0.55 -15.47
C ARG A 125 -6.33 1.55 -14.93
N TYR A 126 -6.70 2.82 -14.86
CA TYR A 126 -5.85 3.86 -14.28
C TYR A 126 -5.58 3.60 -12.80
N ILE A 127 -6.61 3.31 -12.01
CA ILE A 127 -6.49 2.96 -10.58
C ILE A 127 -5.54 1.76 -10.42
N THR A 128 -5.71 0.72 -11.22
CA THR A 128 -4.87 -0.48 -11.17
C THR A 128 -3.41 -0.16 -11.48
N SER A 129 -3.18 0.59 -12.56
CA SER A 129 -1.83 0.99 -12.99
C SER A 129 -1.12 1.82 -11.93
N GLU A 130 -1.81 2.78 -11.35
CA GLU A 130 -1.25 3.62 -10.28
C GLU A 130 -0.97 2.82 -9.01
N THR A 131 -1.83 1.86 -8.68
CA THR A 131 -1.64 0.98 -7.53
C THR A 131 -0.38 0.14 -7.70
N VAL A 132 -0.19 -0.48 -8.86
CA VAL A 132 1.00 -1.29 -9.15
C VAL A 132 2.27 -0.44 -9.05
N ALA A 133 2.25 0.75 -9.64
CA ALA A 133 3.40 1.67 -9.59
C ALA A 133 3.75 2.08 -8.15
N TYR A 134 2.74 2.39 -7.33
CA TYR A 134 2.92 2.72 -5.93
C TYR A 134 3.48 1.54 -5.13
N MET A 135 2.93 0.34 -5.34
CA MET A 135 3.35 -0.85 -4.61
C MET A 135 4.78 -1.28 -4.90
N ASN A 136 5.33 -0.89 -6.05
CA ASN A 136 6.75 -1.11 -6.36
C ASN A 136 7.66 -0.38 -5.36
N TYR A 137 7.25 0.76 -4.86
CA TYR A 137 7.96 1.46 -3.78
C TYR A 137 7.63 0.89 -2.41
N LEU A 138 6.35 0.67 -2.13
CA LEU A 138 5.90 0.20 -0.82
C LEU A 138 6.58 -1.09 -0.39
N ARG A 139 6.65 -2.08 -1.27
CA ARG A 139 7.29 -3.37 -0.97
C ARG A 139 8.78 -3.25 -0.68
N ARG A 140 9.45 -2.24 -1.24
CA ARG A 140 10.89 -2.02 -1.03
C ARG A 140 11.17 -1.34 0.30
N PHE A 141 10.25 -0.50 0.76
CA PHE A 141 10.40 0.22 2.02
C PHE A 141 9.82 -0.54 3.21
N ALA A 142 8.95 -1.52 2.96
CA ALA A 142 8.42 -2.37 4.02
C ALA A 142 9.53 -3.17 4.70
N LYS A 143 9.38 -3.40 6.00
CA LYS A 143 10.39 -4.15 6.75
C LYS A 143 10.45 -5.61 6.29
N PRO A 144 11.65 -6.22 6.25
CA PRO A 144 11.80 -7.64 5.98
C PRO A 144 11.04 -8.49 6.99
N ASP A 145 10.54 -9.64 6.55
CA ASP A 145 9.86 -10.59 7.42
C ASP A 145 10.84 -11.19 8.45
N LYS A 146 10.31 -11.64 9.59
CA LYS A 146 11.14 -12.19 10.66
C LYS A 146 11.94 -13.42 10.25
N ASP A 147 11.38 -14.25 9.38
CA ASP A 147 12.05 -15.46 8.91
C ASP A 147 13.27 -15.14 8.07
N GLU A 148 13.20 -14.13 7.18
CA GLU A 148 14.34 -13.65 6.42
C GLU A 148 15.45 -13.12 7.34
N LYS A 149 15.07 -12.39 8.39
CA LYS A 149 16.04 -11.90 9.39
C LYS A 149 16.72 -13.04 10.13
N ALA A 150 15.98 -14.10 10.45
CA ALA A 150 16.52 -15.27 11.12
C ALA A 150 17.51 -16.02 10.21
N GLU A 151 17.21 -16.15 8.92
CA GLU A 151 18.10 -16.75 7.93
C GLU A 151 19.39 -15.94 7.76
N GLU A 152 19.28 -14.62 7.65
CA GLU A 152 20.44 -13.74 7.59
C GLU A 152 21.30 -13.82 8.85
N ALA A 153 20.69 -13.92 10.02
CA ALA A 153 21.40 -14.07 11.28
C ALA A 153 22.04 -15.45 11.46
N GLY A 154 21.50 -16.48 10.81
CA GLY A 154 22.01 -17.86 10.84
C GLY A 154 23.11 -18.13 9.82
N ALA A 155 23.31 -17.23 8.92
CA ALA A 155 24.36 -17.34 7.90
C ALA A 155 25.66 -16.74 8.39
#